data_ff1cc8c82991fcbdf9e0b67a2c33bdee
#
_entry.id   ff1cc8c82991fcbdf9e0b67a2c33bdee
#
_cell.length_a   1.000
_cell.length_b   1.000
_cell.length_c   1.000
_cell.angle_alpha   90.00
_cell.angle_beta   90.00
_cell.angle_gamma   90.00
#
_symmetry.space_group_name_H-M   'P 1'
#
loop_
_entity.id
_entity.type
_entity.pdbx_description
1 polymer ?
#
loop_
_entity_poly.entity_id
_entity_poly.type
_entity_poly.pdbx_seq_one_letter_code
_entity_poly.pdbx_strand_id
1 'polypeptide(L)'
;MISGKEEFYRLIEEGRQGNNLGLTVGSPKLETYMDGFLPGTSYLIGAASGVGKSTYMLWALIYKPLIAFLNGECTERDPYWIIFNLEMTQPQVYAKQVSMYIFDKYGIQLKFKEMFTRGKDYI
;
A
#
# COMPACT_ATOMS: atom_id res chain seq x y z
N MET A 1 -4.32 26.77 20.47
CA MET A 1 -4.60 25.35 20.67
C MET A 1 -6.07 25.09 20.47
N ILE A 2 -6.43 24.18 19.57
CA ILE A 2 -7.83 23.84 19.28
C ILE A 2 -8.36 22.96 20.41
N SER A 3 -9.57 23.24 20.92
CA SER A 3 -10.21 22.43 21.93
C SER A 3 -10.68 21.08 21.34
N GLY A 4 -10.85 20.06 22.18
CA GLY A 4 -11.34 18.76 21.74
C GLY A 4 -12.73 18.85 21.10
N LYS A 5 -13.56 19.77 21.55
CA LYS A 5 -14.89 20.00 20.96
C LYS A 5 -14.81 20.60 19.56
N GLU A 6 -13.95 21.57 19.35
CA GLU A 6 -13.71 22.16 18.03
C GLU A 6 -13.13 21.16 17.05
N GLU A 7 -12.19 20.36 17.49
CA GLU A 7 -11.61 19.27 16.71
C GLU A 7 -12.69 18.25 16.29
N PHE A 8 -13.60 17.89 17.20
CA PHE A 8 -14.70 16.98 16.92
C PHE A 8 -15.61 17.52 15.80
N TYR A 9 -16.03 18.79 15.91
CA TYR A 9 -16.88 19.39 14.89
C TYR A 9 -16.17 19.52 13.53
N ARG A 10 -14.87 19.83 13.55
CA ARG A 10 -14.07 19.92 12.34
C ARG A 10 -14.00 18.57 11.62
N LEU A 11 -13.77 17.47 12.37
CA LEU A 11 -13.71 16.14 11.78
C LEU A 11 -15.04 15.69 11.21
N ILE A 12 -16.17 16.04 11.85
CA ILE A 12 -17.50 15.73 11.31
C ILE A 12 -17.72 16.48 10.00
N GLU A 13 -17.37 17.75 9.94
CA GLU A 13 -17.54 18.55 8.73
C GLU A 13 -16.65 18.05 7.59
N GLU A 14 -15.40 17.70 7.87
CA GLU A 14 -14.51 17.09 6.88
C GLU A 14 -15.06 15.75 6.39
N GLY A 15 -15.65 14.95 7.28
CA GLY A 15 -16.30 13.69 6.90
C GLY A 15 -17.47 13.88 5.96
N ARG A 16 -18.29 14.91 6.19
CA ARG A 16 -19.40 15.25 5.28
C ARG A 16 -18.91 15.64 3.89
N GLN A 17 -17.74 16.24 3.80
CA GLN A 17 -17.12 16.62 2.54
C GLN A 17 -16.34 15.48 1.87
N GLY A 18 -16.28 14.30 2.50
CA GLY A 18 -15.54 13.14 1.98
C GLY A 18 -14.04 13.23 2.15
N ASN A 19 -13.54 14.10 3.04
CA ASN A 19 -12.10 14.35 3.20
C ASN A 19 -11.41 13.47 4.23
N ASN A 20 -12.15 12.60 4.93
CA ASN A 20 -11.59 11.71 5.95
C ASN A 20 -11.26 10.31 5.42
N LEU A 21 -11.07 10.18 4.11
CA LEU A 21 -10.65 8.94 3.50
C LEU A 21 -9.12 8.83 3.51
N GLY A 22 -8.61 7.64 3.84
CA GLY A 22 -7.19 7.37 3.85
C GLY A 22 -6.68 6.76 2.55
N LEU A 23 -5.44 6.28 2.57
CA LEU A 23 -4.87 5.53 1.46
C LEU A 23 -5.62 4.21 1.28
N THR A 24 -5.71 3.74 0.03
CA THR A 24 -6.38 2.46 -0.25
C THR A 24 -5.77 1.29 0.53
N VAL A 25 -6.62 0.36 0.96
CA VAL A 25 -6.17 -0.87 1.62
C VAL A 25 -5.88 -2.00 0.63
N GLY A 26 -5.99 -1.72 -0.67
CA GLY A 26 -5.67 -2.69 -1.73
C GLY A 26 -6.71 -3.79 -1.93
N SER A 27 -7.80 -3.79 -1.18
CA SER A 27 -8.86 -4.78 -1.28
C SER A 27 -10.22 -4.10 -1.24
N PRO A 28 -11.04 -4.21 -2.29
CA PRO A 28 -12.38 -3.61 -2.29
C PRO A 28 -13.25 -4.11 -1.14
N LYS A 29 -13.10 -5.37 -0.75
CA LYS A 29 -13.86 -5.93 0.37
C LYS A 29 -13.48 -5.27 1.70
N LEU A 30 -12.19 -5.06 1.96
CA LEU A 30 -11.74 -4.38 3.16
C LEU A 30 -12.17 -2.91 3.17
N GLU A 31 -12.19 -2.26 2.02
CA GLU A 31 -12.62 -0.87 1.92
C GLU A 31 -14.10 -0.65 2.26
N THR A 32 -14.91 -1.72 2.26
CA THR A 32 -16.29 -1.63 2.75
C THR A 32 -16.38 -1.53 4.28
N TYR A 33 -15.32 -1.92 5.00
CA TYR A 33 -15.28 -1.95 6.47
C TYR A 33 -14.39 -0.86 7.07
N MET A 34 -13.52 -0.25 6.27
CA MET A 34 -12.61 0.79 6.74
C MET A 34 -12.42 1.86 5.68
N ASP A 35 -12.15 3.07 6.12
CA ASP A 35 -12.01 4.25 5.25
C ASP A 35 -10.59 4.40 4.70
N GLY A 36 -9.89 3.30 4.51
CA GLY A 36 -8.49 3.28 4.09
C GLY A 36 -7.53 3.38 5.28
N PHE A 37 -6.24 3.56 4.98
CA PHE A 37 -5.21 3.77 6.00
C PHE A 37 -5.13 5.25 6.35
N LEU A 38 -5.62 5.61 7.53
CA LEU A 38 -5.72 7.00 7.96
C LEU A 38 -4.40 7.50 8.58
N PRO A 39 -4.05 8.78 8.39
CA PRO A 39 -2.89 9.37 9.05
C PRO A 39 -3.03 9.34 10.57
N GLY A 40 -1.88 9.25 11.27
CA GLY A 40 -1.85 9.26 12.73
C GLY A 40 -2.39 8.01 13.38
N THR A 41 -2.63 6.95 12.62
CA THR A 41 -3.21 5.71 13.11
C THR A 41 -2.23 4.56 12.91
N SER A 42 -2.11 3.69 13.90
CA SER A 42 -1.29 2.48 13.83
C SER A 42 -2.16 1.29 13.43
N TYR A 43 -1.65 0.47 12.51
CA TYR A 43 -2.34 -0.73 12.04
C TYR A 43 -1.46 -1.95 12.27
N LEU A 44 -2.05 -3.03 12.75
CA LEU A 44 -1.37 -4.30 12.95
C LEU A 44 -1.99 -5.35 12.03
N ILE A 45 -1.15 -6.01 11.25
CA ILE A 45 -1.56 -7.11 10.36
C ILE A 45 -0.90 -8.38 10.86
N GLY A 46 -1.72 -9.31 11.33
CA GLY A 46 -1.27 -10.61 11.81
C GLY A 46 -1.69 -11.71 10.85
N ALA A 47 -0.78 -12.68 10.63
CA ALA A 47 -1.07 -13.82 9.78
C ALA A 47 -0.12 -14.98 10.14
N ALA A 48 -0.56 -16.20 9.88
CA ALA A 48 0.31 -17.37 9.98
C ALA A 48 1.41 -17.33 8.92
N SER A 49 2.53 -18.02 9.17
CA SER A 49 3.61 -18.15 8.19
C SER A 49 3.10 -18.70 6.85
N GLY A 50 3.57 -18.12 5.74
CA GLY A 50 3.28 -18.65 4.41
C GLY A 50 1.92 -18.29 3.82
N VAL A 51 1.12 -17.44 4.48
CA VAL A 51 -0.20 -17.04 3.94
C VAL A 51 -0.15 -15.75 3.11
N GLY A 52 1.03 -15.19 2.84
CA GLY A 52 1.17 -14.02 1.97
C GLY A 52 1.09 -12.67 2.68
N LYS A 53 1.39 -12.62 3.98
CA LYS A 53 1.36 -11.37 4.76
C LYS A 53 2.26 -10.29 4.17
N SER A 54 3.53 -10.61 3.88
CA SER A 54 4.48 -9.66 3.31
C SER A 54 4.05 -9.20 1.92
N THR A 55 3.54 -10.11 1.10
CA THR A 55 3.02 -9.79 -0.23
C THR A 55 1.83 -8.84 -0.13
N TYR A 56 0.90 -9.08 0.79
CA TYR A 56 -0.23 -8.18 1.02
C TYR A 56 0.24 -6.79 1.46
N MET A 57 1.18 -6.72 2.39
CA MET A 57 1.70 -5.43 2.86
C MET A 57 2.35 -4.62 1.74
N LEU A 58 3.18 -5.26 0.91
CA LEU A 58 3.81 -4.58 -0.22
C LEU A 58 2.78 -4.16 -1.27
N TRP A 59 1.79 -4.97 -1.53
CA TRP A 59 0.72 -4.67 -2.47
C TRP A 59 -0.19 -3.54 -1.98
N ALA A 60 -0.72 -3.68 -0.77
CA ALA A 60 -1.74 -2.77 -0.27
C ALA A 60 -1.18 -1.45 0.24
N LEU A 61 0.00 -1.46 0.88
CA LEU A 61 0.55 -0.28 1.54
C LEU A 61 1.49 0.51 0.66
N ILE A 62 2.10 -0.11 -0.33
CA ILE A 62 3.12 0.56 -1.17
C ILE A 62 2.67 0.62 -2.61
N TYR A 63 2.43 -0.53 -3.24
CA TYR A 63 2.17 -0.58 -4.68
C TYR A 63 0.87 0.14 -5.06
N LYS A 64 -0.25 -0.20 -4.44
CA LYS A 64 -1.54 0.41 -4.77
C LYS A 64 -1.57 1.92 -4.52
N PRO A 65 -1.12 2.42 -3.36
CA PRO A 65 -1.06 3.87 -3.14
C PRO A 65 -0.10 4.58 -4.09
N LEU A 66 1.03 3.96 -4.44
CA LEU A 66 1.99 4.54 -5.37
C LEU A 66 1.38 4.69 -6.77
N ILE A 67 0.72 3.65 -7.27
CA ILE A 67 0.08 3.69 -8.59
C ILE A 67 -1.07 4.72 -8.59
N ALA A 68 -1.86 4.80 -7.54
CA ALA A 68 -2.90 5.82 -7.42
C ALA A 68 -2.32 7.23 -7.44
N PHE A 69 -1.21 7.45 -6.76
CA PHE A 69 -0.49 8.73 -6.78
C PHE A 69 0.02 9.07 -8.19
N LEU A 70 0.67 8.11 -8.86
CA LEU A 70 1.22 8.32 -10.21
C LEU A 70 0.12 8.57 -11.25
N ASN A 71 -1.08 8.04 -11.04
CA ASN A 71 -2.23 8.27 -11.91
C ASN A 71 -3.01 9.55 -11.58
N GLY A 72 -2.53 10.32 -10.59
CA GLY A 72 -3.18 11.57 -10.17
C GLY A 72 -4.44 11.39 -9.32
N GLU A 73 -4.72 10.18 -8.85
CA GLU A 73 -5.91 9.89 -8.04
C GLU A 73 -5.77 10.32 -6.58
N CYS A 74 -4.54 10.53 -6.12
CA CYS A 74 -4.22 10.93 -4.76
C CYS A 74 -3.35 12.19 -4.82
N THR A 75 -3.97 13.37 -4.77
CA THR A 75 -3.29 14.63 -5.07
C THR A 75 -2.89 15.44 -3.84
N GLU A 76 -3.42 15.15 -2.67
CA GLU A 76 -3.23 16.01 -1.51
C GLU A 76 -1.92 15.78 -0.77
N ARG A 77 -1.23 14.65 -0.97
CA ARG A 77 -0.01 14.30 -0.25
C ARG A 77 0.94 13.50 -1.12
N ASP A 78 2.21 13.86 -1.09
CA ASP A 78 3.26 13.04 -1.68
C ASP A 78 3.50 11.83 -0.76
N PRO A 79 3.28 10.60 -1.25
CA PRO A 79 3.51 9.43 -0.41
C PRO A 79 4.99 9.21 -0.15
N TYR A 80 5.32 8.88 1.09
CA TYR A 80 6.68 8.58 1.51
C TYR A 80 6.65 7.36 2.43
N TRP A 81 7.46 6.35 2.12
CA TRP A 81 7.50 5.11 2.88
C TRP A 81 8.86 4.87 3.49
N ILE A 82 8.87 4.47 4.76
CA ILE A 82 10.04 3.92 5.41
C ILE A 82 9.71 2.46 5.73
N ILE A 83 10.50 1.53 5.18
CA ILE A 83 10.25 0.11 5.34
C ILE A 83 11.36 -0.50 6.18
N PHE A 84 11.02 -1.01 7.37
CA PHE A 84 11.92 -1.80 8.20
C PHE A 84 11.62 -3.28 7.95
N ASN A 85 12.42 -3.90 7.12
CA ASN A 85 12.21 -5.29 6.73
C ASN A 85 13.29 -6.19 7.35
N LEU A 86 12.88 -7.14 8.17
CA LEU A 86 13.77 -8.07 8.88
C LEU A 86 13.89 -9.44 8.20
N GLU A 87 13.02 -9.74 7.23
CA GLU A 87 12.97 -11.05 6.57
C GLU A 87 13.52 -11.04 5.14
N MET A 88 13.38 -9.90 4.43
CA MET A 88 13.75 -9.80 3.03
C MET A 88 14.85 -8.77 2.83
N THR A 89 15.76 -9.05 1.90
CA THR A 89 16.74 -8.05 1.48
C THR A 89 16.10 -6.94 0.65
N GLN A 90 16.79 -5.81 0.54
CA GLN A 90 16.30 -4.70 -0.26
C GLN A 90 16.08 -5.09 -1.74
N PRO A 91 17.01 -5.82 -2.41
CA PRO A 91 16.74 -6.29 -3.78
C PRO A 91 15.51 -7.19 -3.89
N GLN A 92 15.23 -8.02 -2.88
CA GLN A 92 14.03 -8.87 -2.89
C GLN A 92 12.74 -8.05 -2.79
N VAL A 93 12.73 -6.97 -2.01
CA VAL A 93 11.60 -6.06 -1.93
C VAL A 93 11.35 -5.40 -3.30
N TYR A 94 12.40 -4.90 -3.95
CA TYR A 94 12.27 -4.32 -5.29
C TYR A 94 11.79 -5.35 -6.31
N ALA A 95 12.30 -6.57 -6.26
CA ALA A 95 11.87 -7.62 -7.17
C ALA A 95 10.38 -7.94 -7.00
N LYS A 96 9.87 -7.95 -5.77
CA LYS A 96 8.43 -8.12 -5.54
C LYS A 96 7.61 -6.97 -6.12
N GLN A 97 8.06 -5.74 -5.96
CA GLN A 97 7.38 -4.58 -6.53
C GLN A 97 7.34 -4.64 -8.06
N VAL A 98 8.45 -4.98 -8.70
CA VAL A 98 8.52 -5.15 -10.15
C VAL A 98 7.61 -6.28 -10.62
N SER A 99 7.61 -7.40 -9.91
CA SER A 99 6.72 -8.53 -10.20
C SER A 99 5.24 -8.13 -10.13
N MET A 100 4.86 -7.36 -9.12
CA MET A 100 3.50 -6.87 -8.96
C MET A 100 3.09 -5.94 -10.10
N TYR A 101 3.98 -5.05 -10.51
CA TYR A 101 3.73 -4.13 -11.62
C TYR A 101 3.55 -4.89 -12.94
N ILE A 102 4.43 -5.84 -13.23
CA ILE A 102 4.37 -6.63 -14.47
C ILE A 102 3.09 -7.47 -14.51
N PHE A 103 2.72 -8.08 -13.38
CA PHE A 103 1.48 -8.84 -13.31
C PHE A 103 0.25 -7.95 -13.50
N ASP A 104 0.22 -6.81 -12.81
CA ASP A 104 -0.90 -5.88 -12.85
C ASP A 104 -1.11 -5.32 -14.27
N LYS A 105 -0.02 -4.96 -14.95
CA LYS A 105 -0.08 -4.30 -16.25
C LYS A 105 -0.15 -5.27 -17.44
N TYR A 106 0.56 -6.40 -17.36
CA TYR A 106 0.70 -7.33 -18.49
C TYR A 106 0.13 -8.72 -18.24
N GLY A 107 -0.28 -9.04 -17.01
CA GLY A 107 -0.79 -10.36 -16.65
C GLY A 107 0.29 -11.44 -16.60
N ILE A 108 1.56 -11.09 -16.63
CA ILE A 108 2.68 -12.04 -16.63
C ILE A 108 3.20 -12.23 -15.20
N GLN A 109 3.26 -13.48 -14.75
CA GLN A 109 3.82 -13.81 -13.45
C GLN A 109 5.33 -14.02 -13.57
N LEU A 110 6.12 -13.16 -12.94
CA LEU A 110 7.58 -13.20 -12.95
C LEU A 110 8.10 -13.56 -11.56
N LYS A 111 8.85 -14.65 -11.45
CA LYS A 111 9.38 -15.16 -10.18
C LYS A 111 10.78 -14.63 -9.89
N PHE A 112 11.15 -14.58 -8.61
CA PHE A 112 12.51 -14.17 -8.19
C PHE A 112 13.61 -14.96 -8.89
N LYS A 113 13.43 -16.25 -9.01
CA LYS A 113 14.41 -17.13 -9.66
C LYS A 113 14.65 -16.68 -11.11
N GLU A 114 13.60 -16.30 -11.81
CA GLU A 114 13.71 -15.82 -13.18
C GLU A 114 14.46 -14.49 -13.27
N MET A 115 14.24 -13.58 -12.33
CA MET A 115 14.93 -12.29 -12.29
C MET A 115 16.40 -12.42 -11.92
N PHE A 116 16.72 -13.21 -10.87
CA PHE A 116 18.06 -13.21 -10.29
C PHE A 116 18.99 -14.27 -10.84
N THR A 117 18.45 -15.36 -11.40
CA THR A 117 19.26 -16.45 -11.92
C THR A 117 19.11 -16.66 -13.43
N ARG A 118 18.01 -16.22 -14.02
CA ARG A 118 17.71 -16.39 -15.44
C ARG A 118 17.32 -15.09 -16.12
N GLY A 119 17.56 -13.96 -15.49
CA GLY A 119 17.17 -12.66 -16.05
C GLY A 119 17.77 -12.38 -17.41
N LYS A 120 18.97 -12.90 -17.66
CA LYS A 120 19.63 -12.79 -18.95
C LYS A 120 18.82 -13.45 -20.08
N ASP A 121 18.10 -14.53 -19.77
CA ASP A 121 17.34 -15.29 -20.75
C ASP A 121 15.91 -14.75 -20.92
N TYR A 122 15.40 -14.02 -19.92
CA TYR A 122 14.01 -13.55 -19.86
C TYR A 122 13.86 -12.03 -20.04
N ILE A 123 14.92 -11.31 -19.88
CA ILE A 123 15.00 -9.87 -20.04
C ILE A 123 15.97 -9.53 -21.16
#